data_f0bdad74d065da58d906d1e77895226f
#
_entry.id   f0bdad74d065da58d906d1e77895226f
#
_cell.length_a   1.000
_cell.length_b   1.000
_cell.length_c   1.000
_cell.angle_alpha   90.00
_cell.angle_beta   90.00
_cell.angle_gamma   90.00
#
_symmetry.space_group_name_H-M   'P 1'
#
loop_
_entity.id
_entity.type
_entity.pdbx_description
1 polymer ?
#
loop_
_entity_poly.entity_id
_entity_poly.type
_entity_poly.pdbx_seq_one_letter_code
_entity_poly.pdbx_strand_id
1 'polypeptide(L)'
;MSQDHPPVDLFAPETLGARLVAEMSDALVVSDREGAIRAWNKAAERIFGFSEAEALGESLDIITPERLRARHWQGYDHTMRTGRTRYGAGDLLSVPAIRKDGRTISVQFSILPLTDEGGAIEGVAAIMRDVTDDFAERKALRAELAQLRRG
;
A
#
# COMPACT_ATOMS: atom_id res chain seq x y z
N MET A 1 18.18 -10.17 40.42
CA MET A 1 19.13 -9.42 39.57
C MET A 1 18.32 -8.65 38.54
N SER A 2 18.22 -7.33 38.72
CA SER A 2 17.67 -6.48 37.67
C SER A 2 18.65 -6.45 36.53
N GLN A 3 18.26 -6.99 35.38
CA GLN A 3 19.01 -6.74 34.16
C GLN A 3 18.72 -5.30 33.77
N ASP A 4 19.63 -4.39 34.12
CA ASP A 4 19.62 -3.03 33.61
C ASP A 4 19.88 -3.08 32.12
N HIS A 5 18.79 -3.19 31.36
CA HIS A 5 18.87 -2.95 29.94
C HIS A 5 19.03 -1.43 29.76
N PRO A 6 20.00 -0.98 28.96
CA PRO A 6 20.11 0.44 28.67
C PRO A 6 18.79 0.95 28.08
N PRO A 7 18.38 2.18 28.41
CA PRO A 7 17.16 2.74 27.86
C PRO A 7 17.20 2.72 26.33
N VAL A 8 16.11 2.23 25.72
CA VAL A 8 16.00 2.20 24.27
C VAL A 8 15.87 3.64 23.76
N ASP A 9 16.73 4.01 22.84
CA ASP A 9 16.61 5.31 22.16
C ASP A 9 15.45 5.23 21.16
N LEU A 10 14.34 5.86 21.53
CA LEU A 10 13.11 5.87 20.70
C LEU A 10 13.27 6.66 19.40
N PHE A 11 14.29 7.48 19.29
CA PHE A 11 14.55 8.30 18.11
C PHE A 11 15.63 7.70 17.20
N ALA A 12 16.26 6.61 17.61
CA ALA A 12 17.18 5.87 16.73
C ALA A 12 16.45 5.38 15.48
N PRO A 13 17.05 5.47 14.28
CA PRO A 13 16.37 5.10 13.04
C PRO A 13 15.77 3.69 13.04
N GLU A 14 16.44 2.71 13.63
CA GLU A 14 15.96 1.33 13.71
C GLU A 14 14.70 1.23 14.58
N THR A 15 14.69 1.87 15.72
CA THR A 15 13.56 1.85 16.66
C THR A 15 12.39 2.67 16.12
N LEU A 16 12.68 3.86 15.65
CA LEU A 16 11.66 4.77 15.10
C LEU A 16 11.04 4.20 13.83
N GLY A 17 11.86 3.65 12.94
CA GLY A 17 11.38 3.01 11.72
C GLY A 17 10.44 1.84 12.00
N ALA A 18 10.81 0.96 12.92
CA ALA A 18 9.97 -0.17 13.33
C ALA A 18 8.62 0.29 13.90
N ARG A 19 8.62 1.33 14.73
CA ARG A 19 7.38 1.90 15.28
C ARG A 19 6.50 2.55 14.22
N LEU A 20 7.09 3.32 13.31
CA LEU A 20 6.34 3.96 12.23
C LEU A 20 5.69 2.90 11.33
N VAL A 21 6.44 1.88 10.94
CA VAL A 21 5.90 0.77 10.15
C VAL A 21 4.71 0.12 10.85
N ALA A 22 4.86 -0.20 12.13
CA ALA A 22 3.83 -0.92 12.89
C ALA A 22 2.59 -0.07 13.19
N GLU A 23 2.77 1.20 13.53
CA GLU A 23 1.76 2.02 14.21
C GLU A 23 1.24 3.21 13.40
N MET A 24 1.82 3.54 12.24
CA MET A 24 1.31 4.66 11.44
C MET A 24 -0.12 4.41 10.97
N SER A 25 -0.85 5.48 10.69
CA SER A 25 -2.25 5.40 10.28
C SER A 25 -2.44 4.95 8.83
N ASP A 26 -1.41 5.07 8.00
CA ASP A 26 -1.43 4.58 6.63
C ASP A 26 -1.01 3.11 6.57
N ALA A 27 -1.61 2.36 5.66
CA ALA A 27 -1.23 0.97 5.43
C ALA A 27 0.14 0.89 4.77
N LEU A 28 1.01 0.04 5.30
CA LEU A 28 2.22 -0.37 4.62
C LEU A 28 2.06 -1.80 4.15
N VAL A 29 2.18 -1.99 2.84
CA VAL A 29 2.15 -3.30 2.18
C VAL A 29 3.44 -3.44 1.39
N VAL A 30 4.26 -4.40 1.77
CA VAL A 30 5.51 -4.70 1.05
C VAL A 30 5.37 -6.06 0.39
N SER A 31 5.78 -6.14 -0.87
CA SER A 31 5.75 -7.37 -1.65
C SER A 31 7.12 -7.64 -2.27
N ASP A 32 7.42 -8.90 -2.49
CA ASP A 32 8.67 -9.34 -3.12
C ASP A 32 8.56 -9.37 -4.66
N ARG A 33 9.59 -9.90 -5.31
CA ARG A 33 9.65 -9.95 -6.78
C ARG A 33 8.50 -10.75 -7.39
N GLU A 34 7.99 -11.74 -6.68
CA GLU A 34 6.88 -12.60 -7.12
C GLU A 34 5.52 -12.02 -6.76
N GLY A 35 5.49 -10.89 -6.08
CA GLY A 35 4.25 -10.26 -5.63
C GLY A 35 3.63 -10.90 -4.39
N ALA A 36 4.41 -11.67 -3.64
CA ALA A 36 3.99 -12.20 -2.34
C ALA A 36 4.19 -11.14 -1.27
N ILE A 37 3.21 -11.00 -0.39
CA ILE A 37 3.21 -10.01 0.69
C ILE A 37 4.23 -10.40 1.74
N ARG A 38 5.11 -9.47 2.09
CA ARG A 38 6.20 -9.64 3.06
C ARG A 38 6.07 -8.77 4.29
N ALA A 39 5.32 -7.68 4.22
CA ALA A 39 5.02 -6.83 5.36
C ALA A 39 3.59 -6.31 5.27
N TRP A 40 2.95 -6.22 6.41
CA TRP A 40 1.54 -5.87 6.54
C TRP A 40 1.34 -5.28 7.94
N ASN A 41 1.13 -3.98 8.04
CA ASN A 41 1.03 -3.31 9.34
C ASN A 41 -0.42 -3.29 9.86
N LYS A 42 -0.61 -2.71 11.05
CA LYS A 42 -1.93 -2.62 11.68
C LYS A 42 -2.95 -1.83 10.85
N ALA A 43 -2.50 -0.76 10.18
CA ALA A 43 -3.37 0.01 9.30
C ALA A 43 -3.83 -0.83 8.09
N ALA A 44 -2.96 -1.67 7.54
CA ALA A 44 -3.35 -2.61 6.48
C ALA A 44 -4.42 -3.60 6.95
N GLU A 45 -4.29 -4.11 8.18
CA GLU A 45 -5.32 -4.96 8.79
C GLU A 45 -6.68 -4.24 8.86
N ARG A 46 -6.67 -2.99 9.31
CA ARG A 46 -7.89 -2.18 9.45
C ARG A 46 -8.52 -1.85 8.09
N ILE A 47 -7.71 -1.46 7.12
CA ILE A 47 -8.19 -1.01 5.81
C ILE A 47 -8.69 -2.17 4.96
N PHE A 48 -7.96 -3.28 4.93
CA PHE A 48 -8.28 -4.41 4.05
C PHE A 48 -9.03 -5.55 4.75
N GLY A 49 -8.99 -5.61 6.07
CA GLY A 49 -9.72 -6.63 6.84
C GLY A 49 -9.00 -7.97 6.99
N PHE A 50 -7.83 -8.15 6.39
CA PHE A 50 -6.99 -9.33 6.61
C PHE A 50 -6.03 -9.06 7.77
N SER A 51 -5.84 -10.05 8.65
CA SER A 51 -4.77 -9.98 9.65
C SER A 51 -3.39 -10.12 8.99
N GLU A 52 -2.35 -9.73 9.70
CA GLU A 52 -0.97 -9.96 9.24
C GLU A 52 -0.73 -11.44 8.94
N ALA A 53 -1.16 -12.32 9.84
CA ALA A 53 -0.99 -13.76 9.67
C ALA A 53 -1.71 -14.29 8.42
N GLU A 54 -2.87 -13.73 8.08
CA GLU A 54 -3.61 -14.09 6.87
C GLU A 54 -2.97 -13.56 5.60
N ALA A 55 -2.36 -12.38 5.66
CA ALA A 55 -1.83 -11.68 4.49
C ALA A 55 -0.40 -12.11 4.12
N LEU A 56 0.47 -12.34 5.09
CA LEU A 56 1.87 -12.68 4.83
C LEU A 56 2.00 -13.94 3.97
N GLY A 57 2.76 -13.84 2.90
CA GLY A 57 2.97 -14.91 1.93
C GLY A 57 1.89 -15.03 0.86
N GLU A 58 0.78 -14.33 1.02
CA GLU A 58 -0.28 -14.31 0.02
C GLU A 58 0.06 -13.36 -1.14
N SER A 59 -0.54 -13.62 -2.30
CA SER A 59 -0.44 -12.73 -3.46
C SER A 59 -1.13 -11.40 -3.20
N LEU A 60 -0.62 -10.33 -3.81
CA LEU A 60 -1.31 -9.04 -3.86
C LEU A 60 -2.72 -9.13 -4.48
N ASP A 61 -3.06 -10.24 -5.11
CA ASP A 61 -4.40 -10.49 -5.62
C ASP A 61 -5.48 -10.41 -4.54
N ILE A 62 -5.14 -10.68 -3.28
CA ILE A 62 -6.12 -10.62 -2.17
C ILE A 62 -6.74 -9.23 -1.99
N ILE A 63 -6.04 -8.18 -2.41
CA ILE A 63 -6.52 -6.78 -2.36
C ILE A 63 -6.79 -6.19 -3.74
N THR A 64 -6.58 -6.94 -4.81
CA THR A 64 -6.76 -6.48 -6.18
C THR A 64 -8.07 -7.03 -6.75
N PRO A 65 -9.02 -6.17 -7.17
CA PRO A 65 -10.23 -6.65 -7.83
C PRO A 65 -9.90 -7.55 -9.02
N GLU A 66 -10.64 -8.65 -9.17
CA GLU A 66 -10.35 -9.67 -10.18
C GLU A 66 -10.19 -9.10 -11.58
N ARG A 67 -11.07 -8.18 -12.00
CA ARG A 67 -11.02 -7.53 -13.32
C ARG A 67 -9.74 -6.73 -13.58
N LEU A 68 -8.99 -6.37 -12.54
CA LEU A 68 -7.78 -5.56 -12.62
C LEU A 68 -6.49 -6.37 -12.45
N ARG A 69 -6.59 -7.65 -12.11
CA ARG A 69 -5.41 -8.48 -11.79
C ARG A 69 -4.45 -8.60 -12.94
N ALA A 70 -4.94 -8.90 -14.15
CA ALA A 70 -4.08 -9.03 -15.32
C ALA A 70 -3.27 -7.75 -15.59
N ARG A 71 -3.93 -6.61 -15.55
CA ARG A 71 -3.29 -5.30 -15.76
C ARG A 71 -2.29 -4.97 -14.64
N HIS A 72 -2.65 -5.28 -13.40
CA HIS A 72 -1.76 -5.10 -12.25
C HIS A 72 -0.46 -5.89 -12.44
N TRP A 73 -0.55 -7.16 -12.80
CA TRP A 73 0.63 -8.01 -12.99
C TRP A 73 1.47 -7.61 -14.18
N GLN A 74 0.88 -7.11 -15.26
CA GLN A 74 1.64 -6.55 -16.38
C GLN A 74 2.54 -5.39 -15.93
N GLY A 75 1.99 -4.46 -15.15
CA GLY A 75 2.75 -3.34 -14.61
C GLY A 75 3.80 -3.79 -13.59
N TYR A 76 3.46 -4.74 -12.76
CA TYR A 76 4.37 -5.29 -11.74
C TYR A 76 5.57 -5.99 -12.38
N ASP A 77 5.33 -6.89 -13.34
CA ASP A 77 6.39 -7.60 -14.06
C ASP A 77 7.30 -6.64 -14.83
N HIS A 78 6.72 -5.61 -15.43
CA HIS A 78 7.50 -4.56 -16.10
C HIS A 78 8.45 -3.87 -15.12
N THR A 79 7.96 -3.50 -13.95
CA THR A 79 8.76 -2.88 -12.89
C THR A 79 9.87 -3.80 -12.41
N MET A 80 9.58 -5.08 -12.21
CA MET A 80 10.58 -6.08 -11.76
C MET A 80 11.68 -6.30 -12.80
N ARG A 81 11.34 -6.28 -14.09
CA ARG A 81 12.32 -6.47 -15.18
C ARG A 81 13.18 -5.25 -15.43
N THR A 82 12.60 -4.07 -15.37
CA THR A 82 13.28 -2.82 -15.76
C THR A 82 13.86 -2.05 -14.57
N GLY A 83 13.43 -2.37 -13.35
CA GLY A 83 13.78 -1.61 -12.15
C GLY A 83 13.14 -0.21 -12.12
N ARG A 84 12.23 0.07 -13.04
CA ARG A 84 11.59 1.38 -13.16
C ARG A 84 10.09 1.25 -13.08
N THR A 85 9.47 2.09 -12.25
CA THR A 85 8.02 2.23 -12.22
C THR A 85 7.61 3.26 -13.28
N ARG A 86 6.38 3.15 -13.77
CA ARG A 86 5.74 4.18 -14.60
C ARG A 86 5.59 5.51 -13.84
N TYR A 87 5.64 5.45 -12.52
CA TYR A 87 5.33 6.55 -11.62
C TYR A 87 6.59 7.01 -10.91
N GLY A 88 6.79 8.33 -10.83
CA GLY A 88 7.90 8.94 -10.12
C GLY A 88 7.73 8.87 -8.60
N ALA A 89 8.83 9.14 -7.90
CA ALA A 89 8.79 9.27 -6.45
C ALA A 89 7.82 10.40 -6.06
N GLY A 90 6.88 10.08 -5.18
CA GLY A 90 5.86 11.04 -4.73
C GLY A 90 4.61 11.12 -5.59
N ASP A 91 4.55 10.42 -6.73
CA ASP A 91 3.32 10.31 -7.49
C ASP A 91 2.27 9.54 -6.69
N LEU A 92 1.07 10.09 -6.62
CA LEU A 92 -0.05 9.46 -5.95
C LEU A 92 -0.97 8.78 -6.95
N LEU A 93 -1.24 7.51 -6.70
CA LEU A 93 -2.11 6.69 -7.51
C LEU A 93 -3.43 6.48 -6.77
N SER A 94 -4.54 6.53 -7.48
CA SER A 94 -5.86 6.21 -6.92
C SER A 94 -6.45 5.05 -7.70
N VAL A 95 -6.70 3.95 -7.01
CA VAL A 95 -7.22 2.73 -7.62
C VAL A 95 -8.25 2.06 -6.73
N PRO A 96 -9.17 1.26 -7.29
CA PRO A 96 -10.01 0.41 -6.48
C PRO A 96 -9.20 -0.75 -5.88
N ALA A 97 -9.55 -1.12 -4.65
CA ALA A 97 -9.05 -2.29 -3.96
C ALA A 97 -10.22 -3.08 -3.40
N ILE A 98 -9.99 -4.34 -3.07
CA ILE A 98 -11.00 -5.21 -2.48
C ILE A 98 -10.62 -5.57 -1.05
N ARG A 99 -11.59 -5.55 -0.14
CA ARG A 99 -11.45 -5.97 1.25
C ARG A 99 -11.74 -7.46 1.40
N LYS A 100 -11.36 -8.04 2.54
CA LYS A 100 -11.71 -9.42 2.90
C LYS A 100 -13.22 -9.68 2.84
N ASP A 101 -14.04 -8.70 3.23
CA ASP A 101 -15.50 -8.82 3.19
C ASP A 101 -16.11 -8.67 1.79
N GLY A 102 -15.29 -8.51 0.76
CA GLY A 102 -15.71 -8.37 -0.63
C GLY A 102 -16.06 -6.95 -1.06
N ARG A 103 -16.09 -5.99 -0.14
CA ARG A 103 -16.39 -4.59 -0.50
C ARG A 103 -15.23 -3.97 -1.26
N THR A 104 -15.57 -3.21 -2.29
CA THR A 104 -14.61 -2.40 -3.04
C THR A 104 -14.43 -1.06 -2.34
N ILE A 105 -13.19 -0.66 -2.16
CA ILE A 105 -12.79 0.64 -1.63
C ILE A 105 -11.91 1.37 -2.63
N SER A 106 -11.74 2.67 -2.44
CA SER A 106 -10.78 3.47 -3.20
C SER A 106 -9.57 3.71 -2.33
N VAL A 107 -8.39 3.34 -2.82
CA VAL A 107 -7.13 3.60 -2.13
C VAL A 107 -6.27 4.56 -2.94
N GLN A 108 -5.61 5.45 -2.22
CA GLN A 108 -4.57 6.30 -2.76
C GLN A 108 -3.23 5.80 -2.21
N PHE A 109 -2.23 5.67 -3.05
CA PHE A 109 -0.95 5.15 -2.62
C PHE A 109 0.22 5.72 -3.39
N SER A 110 1.37 5.68 -2.76
CA SER A 110 2.67 5.86 -3.39
C SER A 110 3.46 4.56 -3.28
N ILE A 111 4.39 4.36 -4.18
CA ILE A 111 5.23 3.16 -4.20
C ILE A 111 6.70 3.53 -4.13
N LEU A 112 7.45 2.68 -3.44
CA LEU A 112 8.89 2.76 -3.32
C LEU A 112 9.49 1.43 -3.77
N PRO A 113 10.21 1.38 -4.91
CA PRO A 113 10.97 0.21 -5.28
C PRO A 113 12.07 -0.06 -4.24
N LEU A 114 12.19 -1.30 -3.81
CA LEU A 114 13.23 -1.74 -2.88
C LEU A 114 14.31 -2.43 -3.69
N THR A 115 15.52 -1.87 -3.64
CA THR A 115 16.65 -2.38 -4.41
C THR A 115 17.73 -2.91 -3.49
N ASP A 116 18.49 -3.89 -3.98
CA ASP A 116 19.67 -4.38 -3.31
C ASP A 116 20.88 -3.44 -3.52
N GLU A 117 22.05 -3.80 -2.96
CA GLU A 117 23.28 -3.02 -3.10
C GLU A 117 23.74 -2.87 -4.57
N GLY A 118 23.43 -3.84 -5.41
CA GLY A 118 23.75 -3.82 -6.84
C GLY A 118 22.75 -3.05 -7.69
N GLY A 119 21.67 -2.52 -7.09
CA GLY A 119 20.62 -1.79 -7.78
C GLY A 119 19.54 -2.68 -8.40
N ALA A 120 19.57 -4.01 -8.18
CA ALA A 120 18.53 -4.91 -8.62
C ALA A 120 17.31 -4.76 -7.71
N ILE A 121 16.10 -4.73 -8.31
CA ILE A 121 14.88 -4.59 -7.56
C ILE A 121 14.52 -5.90 -6.85
N GLU A 122 14.26 -5.81 -5.55
CA GLU A 122 13.92 -6.95 -4.68
C GLU A 122 12.43 -7.00 -4.36
N GLY A 123 11.76 -5.88 -4.46
CA GLY A 123 10.35 -5.77 -4.13
C GLY A 123 9.84 -4.35 -4.21
N VAL A 124 8.64 -4.14 -3.73
CA VAL A 124 7.97 -2.84 -3.71
C VAL A 124 7.32 -2.61 -2.36
N ALA A 125 7.54 -1.43 -1.79
CA ALA A 125 6.78 -0.95 -0.65
C ALA A 125 5.70 0.01 -1.14
N ALA A 126 4.45 -0.24 -0.75
CA ALA A 126 3.32 0.65 -1.03
C ALA A 126 2.79 1.23 0.28
N ILE A 127 2.64 2.54 0.32
CA ILE A 127 2.02 3.26 1.44
C ILE A 127 0.65 3.69 0.96
N MET A 128 -0.40 3.18 1.61
CA MET A 128 -1.77 3.28 1.12
C MET A 128 -2.68 3.95 2.13
N ARG A 129 -3.62 4.71 1.60
CA ARG A 129 -4.67 5.37 2.38
C ARG A 129 -6.03 5.05 1.79
N ASP A 130 -7.01 4.73 2.64
CA ASP A 130 -8.40 4.59 2.22
C ASP A 130 -9.00 5.98 1.99
N VAL A 131 -9.36 6.26 0.75
CA VAL A 131 -9.95 7.53 0.32
C VAL A 131 -11.38 7.35 -0.22
N THR A 132 -12.05 6.27 0.20
CA THR A 132 -13.39 5.93 -0.29
C THR A 132 -14.38 7.06 -0.07
N ASP A 133 -14.39 7.65 1.10
CA ASP A 133 -15.29 8.76 1.43
C ASP A 133 -14.95 10.01 0.63
N ASP A 134 -13.68 10.36 0.52
CA ASP A 134 -13.23 11.50 -0.30
C ASP A 134 -13.55 11.30 -1.76
N PHE A 135 -13.38 10.10 -2.28
CA PHE A 135 -13.71 9.78 -3.66
C PHE A 135 -15.21 9.94 -3.95
N ALA A 136 -16.05 9.44 -3.06
CA ALA A 136 -17.51 9.55 -3.18
C ALA A 136 -17.95 11.02 -3.11
N GLU A 137 -17.39 11.81 -2.22
CA GLU A 137 -17.67 13.23 -2.08
C GLU A 137 -17.27 14.01 -3.33
N ARG A 138 -16.06 13.78 -3.85
CA ARG A 138 -15.61 14.42 -5.10
C ARG A 138 -16.49 14.06 -6.28
N LYS A 139 -16.91 12.81 -6.39
CA LYS A 139 -17.80 12.33 -7.43
C LYS A 139 -19.16 13.04 -7.35
N ALA A 140 -19.74 13.17 -6.15
CA ALA A 140 -20.98 13.86 -5.91
C ALA A 140 -20.88 15.35 -6.28
N LEU A 141 -19.80 16.02 -5.87
CA LEU A 141 -19.55 17.43 -6.21
C LEU A 141 -19.40 17.65 -7.72
N ARG A 142 -18.71 16.76 -8.42
CA ARG A 142 -18.59 16.85 -9.88
C ARG A 142 -19.93 16.69 -10.58
N ALA A 143 -20.78 15.78 -10.10
CA ALA A 143 -22.11 15.59 -10.64
C ALA A 143 -23.00 16.85 -10.43
N GLU A 144 -22.91 17.45 -9.25
CA GLU A 144 -23.63 18.69 -8.91
C GLU A 144 -23.17 19.86 -9.79
N LEU A 145 -21.84 20.04 -9.97
CA LEU A 145 -21.29 21.05 -10.87
C LEU A 145 -21.74 20.84 -12.32
N ALA A 146 -21.79 19.60 -12.79
CA ALA A 146 -22.26 19.28 -14.12
C ALA A 146 -23.72 19.67 -14.32
N GLN A 147 -24.59 19.47 -13.31
CA GLN A 147 -25.99 19.90 -13.35
C GLN A 147 -26.12 21.41 -13.39
N LEU A 148 -25.32 22.13 -12.60
CA LEU A 148 -25.32 23.59 -12.59
C LEU A 148 -24.89 24.17 -13.92
N ARG A 149 -23.99 23.55 -14.64
CA ARG A 149 -23.53 23.98 -15.98
C ARG A 149 -24.54 23.73 -17.09
N ARG A 150 -25.53 22.83 -16.87
CA ARG A 150 -26.58 22.49 -17.83
C ARG A 150 -27.82 23.38 -17.70
N GLY A 151 -27.90 24.09 -16.58
CA GLY A 151 -29.02 25.01 -16.33
C GLY A 151 -28.94 26.32 -17.05
#